data_cc0f7df051e2ffa9ba7b2ea6e427e409
#
_entry.id   cc0f7df051e2ffa9ba7b2ea6e427e409
#
_cell.length_a   1.000
_cell.length_b   1.000
_cell.length_c   1.000
_cell.angle_alpha   90.00
_cell.angle_beta   90.00
_cell.angle_gamma   90.00
#
_symmetry.space_group_name_H-M   'P 1'
#
loop_
_entity.id
_entity.type
_entity.pdbx_description
1 polymer ?
#
loop_
_entity_poly.entity_id
_entity_poly.type
_entity_poly.pdbx_seq_one_letter_code
_entity_poly.pdbx_strand_id
1 'polypeptide(L)'
;MKATLTTLRDIEVARDALPSVVRRTPVLPLAPKPCDTGREKLFLKAECLQVTGAYKVRAAFNVIRSLSELERNRGIVLASSGNFAQAFAFAGAQLGVSVVVVMLDQTSTYKVSATQELGAEVVFCGQDAMN
;
A
#
# COMPACT_ATOMS: atom_id res chain seq x y z
N MET A 1 -7.01 -22.34 -12.16
CA MET A 1 -6.98 -22.23 -10.67
C MET A 1 -8.31 -21.67 -10.20
N LYS A 2 -9.04 -22.37 -9.31
CA LYS A 2 -10.22 -21.78 -8.66
C LYS A 2 -9.72 -20.68 -7.71
N ALA A 3 -10.19 -19.45 -7.88
CA ALA A 3 -9.90 -18.37 -6.94
C ALA A 3 -10.50 -18.75 -5.58
N THR A 4 -9.65 -18.98 -4.59
CA THR A 4 -10.09 -19.21 -3.21
C THR A 4 -10.50 -17.85 -2.64
N LEU A 5 -11.73 -17.74 -2.17
CA LEU A 5 -12.20 -16.51 -1.53
C LEU A 5 -11.45 -16.29 -0.21
N THR A 6 -11.03 -15.04 0.02
CA THR A 6 -10.41 -14.63 1.28
C THR A 6 -11.40 -14.82 2.44
N THR A 7 -10.97 -15.51 3.47
CA THR A 7 -11.75 -15.76 4.68
C THR A 7 -11.47 -14.70 5.76
N LEU A 8 -12.33 -14.63 6.79
CA LEU A 8 -12.07 -13.79 7.96
C LEU A 8 -10.75 -14.19 8.65
N ARG A 9 -10.46 -15.50 8.71
CA ARG A 9 -9.22 -16.01 9.29
C ARG A 9 -7.98 -15.51 8.56
N ASP A 10 -8.02 -15.44 7.23
CA ASP A 10 -6.90 -14.91 6.43
C ASP A 10 -6.66 -13.43 6.74
N ILE A 11 -7.73 -12.65 6.92
CA ILE A 11 -7.66 -11.23 7.30
C ILE A 11 -7.06 -11.06 8.70
N GLU A 12 -7.45 -11.90 9.67
CA GLU A 12 -6.92 -11.88 11.02
C GLU A 12 -5.43 -12.22 11.04
N VAL A 13 -5.01 -13.27 10.35
CA VAL A 13 -3.60 -13.64 10.20
C VAL A 13 -2.79 -12.52 9.57
N ALA A 14 -3.29 -11.92 8.49
CA ALA A 14 -2.64 -10.80 7.84
C ALA A 14 -2.52 -9.58 8.77
N ARG A 15 -3.55 -9.27 9.55
CA ARG A 15 -3.55 -8.18 10.54
C ARG A 15 -2.50 -8.43 11.63
N ASP A 16 -2.47 -9.62 12.19
CA ASP A 16 -1.60 -9.97 13.33
C ASP A 16 -0.11 -10.05 12.91
N ALA A 17 0.14 -10.28 11.62
CA ALA A 17 1.47 -10.23 11.03
C ALA A 17 1.99 -8.80 10.74
N LEU A 18 1.17 -7.75 10.84
CA LEU A 18 1.62 -6.39 10.57
C LEU A 18 2.59 -5.90 11.66
N PRO A 19 3.69 -5.21 11.29
CA PRO A 19 4.60 -4.63 12.26
C PRO A 19 3.98 -3.42 12.98
N SER A 20 4.49 -3.10 14.16
CA SER A 20 3.97 -2.00 15.01
C SER A 20 4.01 -0.61 14.34
N VAL A 21 4.88 -0.42 13.36
CA VAL A 21 4.93 0.83 12.57
C VAL A 21 3.65 1.05 11.75
N VAL A 22 2.92 -0.01 11.41
CA VAL A 22 1.62 0.09 10.75
C VAL A 22 0.55 0.44 11.78
N ARG A 23 0.06 1.65 11.71
CA ARG A 23 -0.86 2.22 12.71
C ARG A 23 -2.22 1.52 12.72
N ARG A 24 -2.76 1.31 13.91
CA ARG A 24 -4.16 0.97 14.09
C ARG A 24 -4.99 2.25 14.02
N THR A 25 -5.42 2.61 12.82
CA THR A 25 -6.17 3.87 12.59
C THR A 25 -7.56 3.82 13.20
N PRO A 26 -8.12 4.96 13.67
CA PRO A 26 -9.43 5.01 14.28
C PRO A 26 -10.56 4.75 13.28
N VAL A 27 -11.68 4.31 13.83
CA VAL A 27 -12.98 4.24 13.14
C VAL A 27 -13.86 5.32 13.77
N LEU A 28 -14.25 6.31 12.96
CA LEU A 28 -15.01 7.47 13.41
C LEU A 28 -16.47 7.33 12.98
N PRO A 29 -17.45 7.52 13.87
CA PRO A 29 -18.84 7.62 13.46
C PRO A 29 -19.03 8.93 12.66
N LEU A 30 -19.71 8.84 11.54
CA LEU A 30 -20.18 10.02 10.83
C LEU A 30 -21.52 10.43 11.40
N ALA A 31 -21.68 11.75 11.65
CA ALA A 31 -22.98 12.30 12.02
C ALA A 31 -24.00 11.97 10.91
N PRO A 32 -25.23 11.57 11.28
CA PRO A 32 -26.25 11.28 10.30
C PRO A 32 -26.53 12.54 9.48
N LYS A 33 -26.01 12.59 8.27
CA LYS A 33 -26.59 13.47 7.26
C LYS A 33 -27.83 12.77 6.71
N PRO A 34 -28.87 13.49 6.34
CA PRO A 34 -29.98 12.94 5.60
C PRO A 34 -29.46 12.60 4.19
N CYS A 35 -28.67 11.54 4.08
CA CYS A 35 -28.35 10.96 2.80
C CYS A 35 -29.15 9.67 2.71
N ASP A 36 -29.85 9.54 1.64
CA ASP A 36 -30.87 8.54 1.30
C ASP A 36 -30.33 7.11 1.16
N THR A 37 -29.37 6.71 1.99
CA THR A 37 -28.78 5.37 1.91
C THR A 37 -29.55 4.32 2.71
N GLY A 38 -30.61 4.71 3.43
CA GLY A 38 -31.39 3.80 4.30
C GLY A 38 -30.57 3.12 5.42
N ARG A 39 -29.32 3.55 5.65
CA ARG A 39 -28.42 3.01 6.67
C ARG A 39 -28.40 3.93 7.87
N GLU A 40 -28.78 3.39 9.04
CA GLU A 40 -28.85 4.13 10.29
C GLU A 40 -27.49 4.58 10.84
N LYS A 41 -26.39 3.91 10.45
CA LYS A 41 -25.03 4.18 10.97
C LYS A 41 -23.98 4.10 9.86
N LEU A 42 -23.20 5.17 9.72
CA LEU A 42 -22.05 5.22 8.83
C LEU A 42 -20.78 5.48 9.64
N PHE A 43 -19.71 4.75 9.32
CA PHE A 43 -18.40 4.88 9.96
C PHE A 43 -17.32 5.14 8.93
N LEU A 44 -16.35 5.99 9.29
CA LEU A 44 -15.17 6.28 8.50
C LEU A 44 -13.95 5.59 9.13
N LYS A 45 -13.31 4.69 8.40
CA LYS A 45 -11.99 4.16 8.76
C LYS A 45 -10.92 5.15 8.29
N ALA A 46 -10.28 5.87 9.22
CA ALA A 46 -9.39 7.00 8.92
C ALA A 46 -8.00 6.56 8.47
N GLU A 47 -7.90 5.87 7.31
CA GLU A 47 -6.62 5.40 6.75
C GLU A 47 -5.73 6.54 6.20
N CYS A 48 -6.23 7.76 6.09
CA CYS A 48 -5.39 8.96 5.88
C CYS A 48 -4.41 9.23 7.04
N LEU A 49 -4.69 8.69 8.23
CA LEU A 49 -3.79 8.77 9.39
C LEU A 49 -2.73 7.66 9.41
N GLN A 50 -2.65 6.82 8.39
CA GLN A 50 -1.64 5.77 8.28
C GLN A 50 -0.25 6.36 8.04
N VAL A 51 0.81 5.60 8.33
CA VAL A 51 2.21 6.04 8.22
C VAL A 51 2.57 6.56 6.82
N THR A 52 1.97 6.00 5.77
CA THR A 52 2.13 6.47 4.38
C THR A 52 0.93 7.28 3.88
N GLY A 53 0.06 7.75 4.77
CA GLY A 53 -1.14 8.50 4.41
C GLY A 53 -2.25 7.68 3.73
N ALA A 54 -2.09 6.35 3.61
CA ALA A 54 -3.05 5.48 2.91
C ALA A 54 -2.99 4.03 3.39
N TYR A 55 -4.07 3.28 3.18
CA TYR A 55 -4.18 1.87 3.60
C TYR A 55 -3.23 0.90 2.85
N LYS A 56 -2.65 1.31 1.74
CA LYS A 56 -1.83 0.47 0.87
C LYS A 56 -0.60 -0.12 1.58
N VAL A 57 -0.10 0.50 2.64
CA VAL A 57 1.00 -0.01 3.43
C VAL A 57 0.71 -1.38 4.07
N ARG A 58 -0.55 -1.66 4.41
CA ARG A 58 -0.98 -2.96 4.93
C ARG A 58 -0.77 -4.07 3.90
N ALA A 59 -1.15 -3.79 2.65
CA ALA A 59 -0.94 -4.73 1.54
C ALA A 59 0.54 -4.93 1.25
N ALA A 60 1.34 -3.86 1.23
CA ALA A 60 2.77 -3.93 0.95
C ALA A 60 3.50 -4.83 1.96
N PHE A 61 3.28 -4.65 3.27
CA PHE A 61 3.88 -5.53 4.27
C PHE A 61 3.45 -6.99 4.14
N ASN A 62 2.17 -7.26 3.88
CA ASN A 62 1.68 -8.63 3.71
C ASN A 62 2.30 -9.29 2.47
N VAL A 63 2.37 -8.59 1.33
CA VAL A 63 2.99 -9.11 0.11
C VAL A 63 4.47 -9.40 0.34
N ILE A 64 5.25 -8.45 0.85
CA ILE A 64 6.69 -8.63 1.04
C ILE A 64 6.98 -9.78 2.01
N ARG A 65 6.19 -9.93 3.05
CA ARG A 65 6.35 -11.03 4.02
C ARG A 65 5.97 -12.40 3.47
N SER A 66 5.08 -12.45 2.49
CA SER A 66 4.70 -13.71 1.83
C SER A 66 5.75 -14.21 0.83
N LEU A 67 6.70 -13.37 0.44
CA LEU A 67 7.80 -13.75 -0.43
C LEU A 67 8.79 -14.66 0.30
N SER A 68 9.34 -15.64 -0.42
CA SER A 68 10.47 -16.45 0.04
C SER A 68 11.71 -15.58 0.24
N GLU A 69 12.69 -16.08 0.98
CA GLU A 69 13.96 -15.39 1.18
C GLU A 69 14.68 -15.11 -0.16
N LEU A 70 14.65 -16.07 -1.09
CA LEU A 70 15.23 -15.92 -2.41
C LEU A 70 14.56 -14.79 -3.20
N GLU A 71 13.23 -14.69 -3.15
CA GLU A 71 12.49 -13.62 -3.82
C GLU A 71 12.77 -12.26 -3.19
N ARG A 72 12.81 -12.17 -1.86
CA ARG A 72 13.18 -10.93 -1.16
C ARG A 72 14.60 -10.46 -1.50
N ASN A 73 15.55 -11.38 -1.62
CA ASN A 73 16.92 -11.07 -1.99
C ASN A 73 17.05 -10.56 -3.44
N ARG A 74 16.14 -10.93 -4.33
CA ARG A 74 16.06 -10.39 -5.70
C ARG A 74 15.45 -8.98 -5.75
N GLY A 75 14.72 -8.57 -4.73
CA GLY A 75 14.01 -7.31 -4.69
C GLY A 75 12.66 -7.37 -5.41
N ILE A 76 12.00 -6.22 -5.48
CA ILE A 76 10.66 -6.05 -6.04
C ILE A 76 10.70 -4.97 -7.11
N VAL A 77 10.07 -5.24 -8.24
CA VAL A 77 9.80 -4.24 -9.29
C VAL A 77 8.29 -4.08 -9.40
N LEU A 78 7.83 -2.84 -9.42
CA LEU A 78 6.40 -2.53 -9.61
C LEU A 78 6.21 -1.24 -10.43
N ALA A 79 5.09 -1.15 -11.14
CA ALA A 79 4.69 0.05 -11.87
C ALA A 79 3.57 0.77 -11.09
N SER A 80 3.85 1.97 -10.60
CA SER A 80 2.87 2.82 -9.92
C SER A 80 3.44 4.21 -9.66
N SER A 81 2.61 5.25 -9.73
CA SER A 81 2.98 6.62 -9.37
C SER A 81 2.16 7.17 -8.18
N GLY A 82 1.52 6.31 -7.40
CA GLY A 82 0.65 6.71 -6.30
C GLY A 82 0.97 6.03 -4.97
N ASN A 83 -0.04 5.95 -4.11
CA ASN A 83 0.07 5.40 -2.76
C ASN A 83 0.59 3.94 -2.71
N PHE A 84 0.44 3.19 -3.80
CA PHE A 84 0.97 1.83 -3.89
C PHE A 84 2.50 1.84 -3.97
N ALA A 85 3.07 2.72 -4.81
CA ALA A 85 4.52 2.92 -4.91
C ALA A 85 5.12 3.31 -3.55
N GLN A 86 4.57 4.33 -2.90
CA GLN A 86 5.03 4.81 -1.60
C GLN A 86 4.92 3.74 -0.51
N ALA A 87 3.84 2.95 -0.52
CA ALA A 87 3.66 1.87 0.44
C ALA A 87 4.72 0.77 0.30
N PHE A 88 5.05 0.36 -0.93
CA PHE A 88 6.09 -0.63 -1.18
C PHE A 88 7.49 -0.09 -0.91
N ALA A 89 7.78 1.17 -1.28
CA ALA A 89 9.01 1.84 -0.92
C ALA A 89 9.26 1.80 0.59
N PHE A 90 8.27 2.25 1.36
CA PHE A 90 8.34 2.25 2.82
C PHE A 90 8.49 0.85 3.41
N ALA A 91 7.65 -0.09 2.99
CA ALA A 91 7.68 -1.45 3.54
C ALA A 91 8.97 -2.20 3.14
N GLY A 92 9.48 -1.99 1.93
CA GLY A 92 10.76 -2.54 1.47
C GLY A 92 11.92 -2.03 2.34
N ALA A 93 12.00 -0.72 2.56
CA ALA A 93 13.03 -0.12 3.43
C ALA A 93 12.97 -0.68 4.86
N GLN A 94 11.75 -0.85 5.42
CA GLN A 94 11.57 -1.43 6.76
C GLN A 94 11.96 -2.91 6.86
N LEU A 95 11.88 -3.66 5.77
CA LEU A 95 12.13 -5.11 5.72
C LEU A 95 13.50 -5.45 5.06
N GLY A 96 14.29 -4.45 4.67
CA GLY A 96 15.57 -4.65 4.00
C GLY A 96 15.45 -5.26 2.60
N VAL A 97 14.33 -5.00 1.91
CA VAL A 97 14.06 -5.49 0.54
C VAL A 97 14.18 -4.32 -0.45
N SER A 98 15.01 -4.49 -1.46
CA SER A 98 15.16 -3.50 -2.52
C SER A 98 13.86 -3.35 -3.33
N VAL A 99 13.44 -2.12 -3.59
CA VAL A 99 12.23 -1.81 -4.35
C VAL A 99 12.56 -0.86 -5.48
N VAL A 100 12.24 -1.26 -6.70
CA VAL A 100 12.32 -0.44 -7.92
C VAL A 100 10.90 -0.11 -8.36
N VAL A 101 10.62 1.17 -8.52
CA VAL A 101 9.31 1.67 -8.96
C VAL A 101 9.43 2.25 -10.35
N VAL A 102 8.70 1.69 -11.30
CA VAL A 102 8.59 2.19 -12.65
C VAL A 102 7.48 3.24 -12.72
N MET A 103 7.82 4.44 -13.18
CA MET A 103 6.91 5.57 -13.34
C MET A 103 6.94 6.12 -14.76
N LEU A 104 5.88 6.78 -15.18
CA LEU A 104 5.85 7.51 -16.45
C LEU A 104 6.73 8.77 -16.38
N ASP A 105 7.36 9.16 -17.48
CA ASP A 105 8.21 10.36 -17.59
C ASP A 105 7.50 11.65 -17.14
N GLN A 106 6.18 11.71 -17.35
CA GLN A 106 5.34 12.85 -16.96
C GLN A 106 4.87 12.81 -15.49
N THR A 107 5.36 11.83 -14.70
CA THR A 107 5.01 11.79 -13.26
C THR A 107 5.55 13.02 -12.55
N SER A 108 4.69 13.70 -11.76
CA SER A 108 5.10 14.91 -11.05
C SER A 108 6.30 14.66 -10.13
N THR A 109 7.21 15.63 -10.06
CA THR A 109 8.43 15.56 -9.23
C THR A 109 8.12 15.29 -7.76
N TYR A 110 7.02 15.83 -7.24
CA TYR A 110 6.55 15.55 -5.89
C TYR A 110 6.35 14.04 -5.62
N LYS A 111 5.68 13.33 -6.54
CA LYS A 111 5.43 11.88 -6.38
C LYS A 111 6.73 11.07 -6.49
N VAL A 112 7.62 11.48 -7.39
CA VAL A 112 8.94 10.86 -7.55
C VAL A 112 9.74 11.02 -6.26
N SER A 113 9.94 12.25 -5.80
CA SER A 113 10.71 12.53 -4.58
C SER A 113 10.12 11.82 -3.35
N ALA A 114 8.79 11.87 -3.16
CA ALA A 114 8.14 11.19 -2.05
C ALA A 114 8.35 9.67 -2.06
N THR A 115 8.46 9.05 -3.24
CA THR A 115 8.74 7.61 -3.37
C THR A 115 10.21 7.29 -3.09
N GLN A 116 11.12 8.13 -3.59
CA GLN A 116 12.57 7.99 -3.35
C GLN A 116 12.94 8.22 -1.88
N GLU A 117 12.35 9.23 -1.23
CA GLU A 117 12.54 9.52 0.20
C GLU A 117 12.10 8.36 1.10
N LEU A 118 11.15 7.54 0.65
CA LEU A 118 10.71 6.33 1.32
C LEU A 118 11.60 5.11 1.04
N GLY A 119 12.65 5.25 0.23
CA GLY A 119 13.70 4.25 0.04
C GLY A 119 13.64 3.42 -1.23
N ALA A 120 12.78 3.76 -2.20
CA ALA A 120 12.75 3.08 -3.49
C ALA A 120 13.63 3.78 -4.54
N GLU A 121 14.17 2.99 -5.46
CA GLU A 121 14.68 3.48 -6.73
C GLU A 121 13.53 3.78 -7.68
N VAL A 122 13.56 4.90 -8.39
CA VAL A 122 12.56 5.25 -9.41
C VAL A 122 13.19 5.20 -10.78
N VAL A 123 12.58 4.43 -11.67
CA VAL A 123 12.96 4.30 -13.09
C VAL A 123 11.83 4.82 -13.96
N PHE A 124 12.16 5.62 -14.96
CA PHE A 124 11.16 6.15 -15.89
C PHE A 124 11.00 5.27 -17.13
N CYS A 125 9.79 5.14 -17.64
CA CYS A 125 9.46 4.32 -18.80
C CYS A 125 8.52 5.06 -19.75
N GLY A 126 9.04 5.93 -20.60
CA GLY A 126 8.32 6.56 -21.70
C GLY A 126 6.98 7.23 -21.35
N GLN A 127 6.30 7.74 -22.37
CA GLN A 127 5.02 8.46 -22.18
C GLN A 127 3.81 7.54 -22.09
N ASP A 128 3.88 6.32 -22.63
CA ASP A 128 2.79 5.35 -22.71
C ASP A 128 3.21 3.97 -22.19
N ALA A 129 3.11 3.77 -20.87
CA ALA A 129 3.38 2.45 -20.25
C ALA A 129 2.21 1.45 -20.40
N MET A 130 1.18 1.77 -21.19
CA MET A 130 -0.02 0.95 -21.36
C MET A 130 -0.32 0.59 -22.83
N ASN A 131 0.66 0.64 -23.72
CA ASN A 131 0.56 0.07 -25.08
C ASN A 131 1.46 -1.13 -25.25
#